data_4d64162587271fd80ca412f577cf86f6
#
_entry.id   4d64162587271fd80ca412f577cf86f6
#
_cell.length_a   1.000
_cell.length_b   1.000
_cell.length_c   1.000
_cell.angle_alpha   90.00
_cell.angle_beta   90.00
_cell.angle_gamma   90.00
#
_symmetry.space_group_name_H-M   'P 1'
#
loop_
_entity.id
_entity.type
_entity.pdbx_description
1 polymer ?
#
loop_
_entity_poly.entity_id
_entity_poly.type
_entity_poly.pdbx_seq_one_letter_code
_entity_poly.pdbx_strand_id
1 'polypeptide(L)'
;AATIALVTVFQRIPALPRFSRWRRMPVISLILSSLVAGLATAPFSAAHFNQVSHYGLLVNILSLPVMSFLVAPSAVLALMLMPFGAEAVGLWGADLGLRWILAVAHFFAQPASAVTFVIKPAAWTLPVFSASFVWIILWRGWGKGLGIVGVVVAFMGWHGSVRPDILIAKDGVLVGLPWPEGRALSKPNGGTFSAGIWAQNDGLPMPREKAYALWQDRKIDLYHH
;
A
#
# COMPACT_ATOMS: atom_id res chain seq x y z
N ALA A 1 -2.44 0.26 13.52
CA ALA A 1 -1.01 0.57 13.39
C ALA A 1 -0.77 2.08 13.40
N ALA A 2 -1.34 2.87 12.46
CA ALA A 2 -1.09 4.32 12.33
C ALA A 2 -1.39 5.11 13.61
N THR A 3 -2.57 4.93 14.19
CA THR A 3 -2.99 5.66 15.42
C THR A 3 -2.04 5.38 16.59
N ILE A 4 -1.66 4.13 16.78
CA ILE A 4 -0.75 3.75 17.88
C ILE A 4 0.65 4.33 17.63
N ALA A 5 1.15 4.29 16.40
CA ALA A 5 2.43 4.89 16.03
C ALA A 5 2.41 6.40 16.27
N LEU A 6 1.37 7.10 15.83
CA LEU A 6 1.18 8.53 16.05
C LEU A 6 1.20 8.89 17.52
N VAL A 7 0.36 8.24 18.34
CA VAL A 7 0.28 8.49 19.79
C VAL A 7 1.65 8.28 20.43
N THR A 8 2.33 7.17 20.11
CA THR A 8 3.65 6.85 20.68
C THR A 8 4.71 7.90 20.31
N VAL A 9 4.76 8.32 19.04
CA VAL A 9 5.70 9.33 18.56
C VAL A 9 5.40 10.68 19.20
N PHE A 10 4.14 11.13 19.18
CA PHE A 10 3.77 12.44 19.71
C PHE A 10 3.84 12.52 21.24
N GLN A 11 3.74 11.41 21.98
CA GLN A 11 3.98 11.39 23.42
C GLN A 11 5.49 11.47 23.76
N ARG A 12 6.38 11.00 22.90
CA ARG A 12 7.84 10.97 23.14
C ARG A 12 8.57 12.21 22.64
N ILE A 13 8.05 12.88 21.62
CA ILE A 13 8.64 14.11 21.05
C ILE A 13 8.78 15.25 22.08
N PRO A 14 7.90 15.44 23.12
CA PRO A 14 8.11 16.47 24.13
C PRO A 14 9.44 16.39 24.88
N ALA A 15 10.10 15.25 24.89
CA ALA A 15 11.40 15.05 25.52
C ALA A 15 12.57 15.70 24.74
N LEU A 16 12.35 16.22 23.54
CA LEU A 16 13.35 16.85 22.70
C LEU A 16 13.10 18.37 22.58
N PRO A 17 13.86 19.23 23.30
CA PRO A 17 13.57 20.69 23.38
C PRO A 17 13.62 21.41 22.04
N ARG A 18 14.40 20.91 21.07
CA ARG A 18 14.48 21.46 19.71
C ARG A 18 13.23 21.20 18.85
N PHE A 19 12.53 20.09 19.08
CA PHE A 19 11.33 19.70 18.33
C PHE A 19 10.03 20.37 18.81
N SER A 20 10.01 20.91 20.04
CA SER A 20 8.80 21.55 20.59
C SER A 20 8.39 22.82 19.82
N ARG A 21 9.36 23.53 19.24
CA ARG A 21 9.13 24.73 18.40
C ARG A 21 8.54 24.37 17.05
N TRP A 22 8.99 23.28 16.44
CA TRP A 22 8.54 22.79 15.12
C TRP A 22 7.13 22.19 15.16
N ARG A 23 6.74 21.61 16.29
CA ARG A 23 5.39 21.06 16.51
C ARG A 23 4.29 22.14 16.49
N ARG A 24 4.65 23.40 16.75
CA ARG A 24 3.70 24.53 16.68
C ARG A 24 3.46 25.01 15.24
N MET A 25 4.23 24.54 14.28
CA MET A 25 4.01 24.84 12.88
C MET A 25 3.06 23.79 12.28
N PRO A 26 1.85 24.19 11.84
CA PRO A 26 0.83 23.22 11.39
C PRO A 26 1.31 22.36 10.22
N VAL A 27 2.11 22.94 9.31
CA VAL A 27 2.65 22.22 8.13
C VAL A 27 3.61 21.11 8.55
N ILE A 28 4.52 21.37 9.48
CA ILE A 28 5.49 20.37 9.95
C ILE A 28 4.78 19.24 10.71
N SER A 29 3.78 19.58 11.50
CA SER A 29 2.95 18.57 12.19
C SER A 29 2.20 17.69 11.19
N LEU A 30 1.68 18.27 10.11
CA LEU A 30 1.01 17.52 9.03
C LEU A 30 1.98 16.57 8.32
N ILE A 31 3.17 17.06 7.94
CA ILE A 31 4.20 16.22 7.29
C ILE A 31 4.62 15.08 8.20
N LEU A 32 4.93 15.38 9.47
CA LEU A 32 5.36 14.38 10.43
C LEU A 32 4.28 13.33 10.70
N SER A 33 3.03 13.75 10.88
CA SER A 33 1.92 12.81 11.09
C SER A 33 1.67 11.93 9.87
N SER A 34 1.70 12.49 8.67
CA SER A 34 1.58 11.73 7.42
C SER A 34 2.73 10.74 7.23
N LEU A 35 3.96 11.17 7.54
CA LEU A 35 5.14 10.29 7.45
C LEU A 35 5.05 9.13 8.44
N VAL A 36 4.74 9.41 9.70
CA VAL A 36 4.62 8.38 10.74
C VAL A 36 3.48 7.41 10.43
N ALA A 37 2.32 7.93 10.03
CA ALA A 37 1.18 7.09 9.65
C ALA A 37 1.50 6.25 8.41
N GLY A 38 2.11 6.84 7.39
CA GLY A 38 2.52 6.16 6.17
C GLY A 38 3.52 5.04 6.44
N LEU A 39 4.58 5.32 7.19
CA LEU A 39 5.59 4.30 7.55
C LEU A 39 5.01 3.16 8.40
N ALA A 40 4.10 3.48 9.33
CA ALA A 40 3.47 2.47 10.18
C ALA A 40 2.47 1.58 9.41
N THR A 41 1.89 2.06 8.32
CA THR A 41 0.93 1.30 7.51
C THR A 41 1.56 0.70 6.26
N ALA A 42 2.71 1.18 5.82
CA ALA A 42 3.38 0.73 4.59
C ALA A 42 3.57 -0.81 4.51
N PRO A 43 4.06 -1.51 5.54
CA PRO A 43 4.21 -2.97 5.48
C PRO A 43 2.89 -3.71 5.30
N PHE A 44 1.83 -3.22 5.93
CA PHE A 44 0.49 -3.81 5.80
C PHE A 44 -0.08 -3.55 4.41
N SER A 45 0.04 -2.32 3.91
CA SER A 45 -0.39 -1.96 2.56
C SER A 45 0.37 -2.75 1.51
N ALA A 46 1.70 -2.83 1.63
CA ALA A 46 2.55 -3.59 0.74
C ALA A 46 2.18 -5.08 0.69
N ALA A 47 1.87 -5.68 1.84
CA ALA A 47 1.50 -7.09 1.92
C ALA A 47 0.08 -7.39 1.39
N HIS A 48 -0.86 -6.44 1.50
CA HIS A 48 -2.23 -6.62 1.03
C HIS A 48 -2.40 -6.30 -0.45
N PHE A 49 -1.74 -5.24 -0.91
CA PHE A 49 -1.86 -4.75 -2.29
C PHE A 49 -0.69 -5.17 -3.18
N ASN A 50 0.35 -5.81 -2.63
CA ASN A 50 1.57 -6.22 -3.33
C ASN A 50 2.28 -5.05 -4.04
N GLN A 51 2.12 -3.85 -3.48
CA GLN A 51 2.70 -2.63 -4.05
C GLN A 51 3.01 -1.59 -2.98
N VAL A 52 4.04 -0.77 -3.24
CA VAL A 52 4.45 0.36 -2.41
C VAL A 52 4.36 1.62 -3.25
N SER A 53 3.60 2.61 -2.76
CA SER A 53 3.51 3.92 -3.41
C SER A 53 4.64 4.82 -2.94
N HIS A 54 5.38 5.42 -3.89
CA HIS A 54 6.46 6.35 -3.59
C HIS A 54 5.98 7.77 -3.31
N TYR A 55 4.86 8.16 -3.91
CA TYR A 55 4.33 9.53 -3.79
C TYR A 55 3.21 9.67 -2.76
N GLY A 56 2.89 8.61 -2.01
CA GLY A 56 1.79 8.62 -1.03
C GLY A 56 1.90 9.76 0.00
N LEU A 57 3.11 10.10 0.46
CA LEU A 57 3.33 11.22 1.37
C LEU A 57 2.94 12.57 0.73
N LEU A 58 3.37 12.81 -0.51
CA LEU A 58 3.07 14.04 -1.25
C LEU A 58 1.57 14.16 -1.53
N VAL A 59 0.96 13.07 -1.99
CA VAL A 59 -0.50 13.01 -2.22
C VAL A 59 -1.26 13.33 -0.93
N ASN A 60 -0.86 12.76 0.21
CA ASN A 60 -1.49 13.02 1.49
C ASN A 60 -1.34 14.48 1.94
N ILE A 61 -0.15 15.09 1.78
CA ILE A 61 0.08 16.49 2.14
C ILE A 61 -0.82 17.44 1.34
N LEU A 62 -1.05 17.14 0.06
CA LEU A 62 -1.89 17.96 -0.83
C LEU A 62 -3.39 17.67 -0.67
N SER A 63 -3.77 16.46 -0.30
CA SER A 63 -5.16 16.00 -0.23
C SER A 63 -5.78 16.16 1.16
N LEU A 64 -5.02 15.90 2.24
CA LEU A 64 -5.56 15.94 3.61
C LEU A 64 -6.10 17.33 4.02
N PRO A 65 -5.44 18.46 3.71
CA PRO A 65 -6.00 19.78 4.02
C PRO A 65 -7.34 20.00 3.30
N VAL A 66 -7.42 19.65 2.01
CA VAL A 66 -8.65 19.81 1.23
C VAL A 66 -9.76 18.90 1.77
N MET A 67 -9.43 17.65 2.12
CA MET A 67 -10.38 16.75 2.77
C MET A 67 -10.92 17.32 4.08
N SER A 68 -10.04 17.89 4.93
CA SER A 68 -10.40 18.37 6.26
C SER A 68 -11.11 19.72 6.26
N PHE A 69 -10.71 20.66 5.39
CA PHE A 69 -11.22 22.02 5.41
C PHE A 69 -12.31 22.29 4.37
N LEU A 70 -12.41 21.47 3.33
CA LEU A 70 -13.39 21.66 2.28
C LEU A 70 -14.38 20.50 2.22
N VAL A 71 -13.91 19.28 1.98
CA VAL A 71 -14.81 18.12 1.74
C VAL A 71 -15.64 17.78 2.99
N ALA A 72 -14.99 17.58 4.13
CA ALA A 72 -15.70 17.18 5.34
C ALA A 72 -16.70 18.24 5.85
N PRO A 73 -16.35 19.55 5.95
CA PRO A 73 -17.31 20.57 6.32
C PRO A 73 -18.46 20.71 5.31
N SER A 74 -18.19 20.62 4.00
CA SER A 74 -19.20 20.68 2.96
C SER A 74 -20.16 19.48 3.01
N ALA A 75 -19.66 18.30 3.31
CA ALA A 75 -20.49 17.12 3.51
C ALA A 75 -21.41 17.25 4.74
N VAL A 76 -20.88 17.78 5.86
CA VAL A 76 -21.71 18.09 7.04
C VAL A 76 -22.76 19.14 6.72
N LEU A 77 -22.38 20.19 5.98
CA LEU A 77 -23.34 21.22 5.53
C LEU A 77 -24.44 20.65 4.65
N ALA A 78 -24.09 19.73 3.73
CA ALA A 78 -25.07 19.04 2.89
C ALA A 78 -26.10 18.27 3.74
N LEU A 79 -25.63 17.53 4.76
CA LEU A 79 -26.51 16.82 5.68
C LEU A 79 -27.40 17.74 6.49
N MET A 80 -26.90 18.91 6.93
CA MET A 80 -27.68 19.89 7.68
C MET A 80 -28.74 20.57 6.80
N LEU A 81 -28.45 20.78 5.51
CA LEU A 81 -29.36 21.41 4.56
C LEU A 81 -30.36 20.44 3.92
N MET A 82 -30.14 19.12 4.09
CA MET A 82 -31.00 18.06 3.52
C MET A 82 -32.49 18.21 3.91
N PRO A 83 -32.85 18.52 5.17
CA PRO A 83 -34.27 18.70 5.53
C PRO A 83 -34.96 19.88 4.81
N PHE A 84 -34.17 20.82 4.30
CA PHE A 84 -34.65 22.01 3.62
C PHE A 84 -34.60 21.88 2.08
N GLY A 85 -34.17 20.72 1.55
CA GLY A 85 -33.99 20.52 0.11
C GLY A 85 -32.87 21.34 -0.52
N ALA A 86 -31.90 21.83 0.30
CA ALA A 86 -30.80 22.69 -0.14
C ALA A 86 -29.43 22.00 -0.04
N GLU A 87 -29.41 20.67 0.05
CA GLU A 87 -28.18 19.85 0.14
C GLU A 87 -27.21 20.05 -1.03
N ALA A 88 -27.73 20.49 -2.19
CA ALA A 88 -26.91 20.74 -3.37
C ALA A 88 -25.77 21.72 -3.14
N VAL A 89 -25.94 22.70 -2.24
CA VAL A 89 -24.89 23.67 -1.90
C VAL A 89 -23.70 22.98 -1.23
N GLY A 90 -23.97 22.12 -0.25
CA GLY A 90 -22.92 21.36 0.43
C GLY A 90 -22.28 20.31 -0.48
N LEU A 91 -23.08 19.64 -1.31
CA LEU A 91 -22.58 18.66 -2.27
C LEU A 91 -21.67 19.28 -3.32
N TRP A 92 -21.98 20.50 -3.78
CA TRP A 92 -21.10 21.23 -4.72
C TRP A 92 -19.72 21.52 -4.11
N GLY A 93 -19.66 21.96 -2.86
CA GLY A 93 -18.39 22.17 -2.15
C GLY A 93 -17.59 20.87 -1.96
N ALA A 94 -18.29 19.78 -1.63
CA ALA A 94 -17.66 18.45 -1.50
C ALA A 94 -17.13 17.94 -2.85
N ASP A 95 -17.90 18.09 -3.95
CA ASP A 95 -17.49 17.71 -5.30
C ASP A 95 -16.24 18.44 -5.74
N LEU A 96 -16.15 19.75 -5.51
CA LEU A 96 -14.96 20.55 -5.83
C LEU A 96 -13.70 20.01 -5.12
N GLY A 97 -13.81 19.71 -3.82
CA GLY A 97 -12.72 19.14 -3.05
C GLY A 97 -12.34 17.73 -3.50
N LEU A 98 -13.30 16.89 -3.82
CA LEU A 98 -13.06 15.54 -4.33
C LEU A 98 -12.39 15.57 -5.71
N ARG A 99 -12.80 16.45 -6.61
CA ARG A 99 -12.11 16.65 -7.91
C ARG A 99 -10.66 17.04 -7.75
N TRP A 100 -10.36 17.93 -6.80
CA TRP A 100 -8.96 18.26 -6.48
C TRP A 100 -8.18 17.02 -6.02
N ILE A 101 -8.71 16.25 -5.07
CA ILE A 101 -8.06 15.05 -4.55
C ILE A 101 -7.80 14.03 -5.66
N LEU A 102 -8.80 13.81 -6.53
CA LEU A 102 -8.67 12.91 -7.68
C LEU A 102 -7.65 13.42 -8.70
N ALA A 103 -7.61 14.72 -8.98
CA ALA A 103 -6.63 15.30 -9.88
C ALA A 103 -5.20 15.11 -9.35
N VAL A 104 -4.97 15.37 -8.06
CA VAL A 104 -3.69 15.11 -7.38
C VAL A 104 -3.33 13.62 -7.46
N ALA A 105 -4.25 12.73 -7.15
CA ALA A 105 -4.02 11.28 -7.21
C ALA A 105 -3.65 10.81 -8.62
N HIS A 106 -4.39 11.25 -9.64
CA HIS A 106 -4.10 10.92 -11.03
C HIS A 106 -2.73 11.46 -11.48
N PHE A 107 -2.41 12.72 -11.15
CA PHE A 107 -1.12 13.32 -11.50
C PHE A 107 0.07 12.51 -10.96
N PHE A 108 0.02 12.12 -9.69
CA PHE A 108 1.10 11.33 -9.08
C PHE A 108 1.06 9.84 -9.42
N ALA A 109 -0.02 9.33 -9.99
CA ALA A 109 -0.11 7.94 -10.47
C ALA A 109 0.45 7.73 -11.89
N GLN A 110 0.62 8.80 -12.70
CA GLN A 110 1.08 8.70 -14.08
C GLN A 110 2.52 8.19 -14.25
N PRO A 111 3.51 8.60 -13.42
CA PRO A 111 4.88 8.13 -13.58
C PRO A 111 4.98 6.61 -13.38
N ALA A 112 5.70 5.92 -14.27
CA ALA A 112 5.94 4.48 -14.14
C ALA A 112 6.64 4.11 -12.81
N SER A 113 7.36 5.07 -12.21
CA SER A 113 7.99 4.94 -10.89
C SER A 113 7.06 5.22 -9.70
N ALA A 114 5.77 5.52 -9.94
CA ALA A 114 4.83 5.85 -8.86
C ALA A 114 4.61 4.70 -7.89
N VAL A 115 4.75 3.47 -8.37
CA VAL A 115 4.50 2.25 -7.63
C VAL A 115 5.60 1.24 -7.87
N THR A 116 6.12 0.64 -6.81
CA THR A 116 6.96 -0.57 -6.90
C THR A 116 6.14 -1.77 -6.46
N PHE A 117 6.10 -2.79 -7.32
CA PHE A 117 5.46 -4.06 -6.98
C PHE A 117 6.39 -4.89 -6.11
N VAL A 118 5.82 -5.58 -5.13
CA VAL A 118 6.55 -6.43 -4.19
C VAL A 118 5.93 -7.82 -4.13
N ILE A 119 6.77 -8.83 -3.95
CA ILE A 119 6.32 -10.21 -3.80
C ILE A 119 5.41 -10.31 -2.57
N LYS A 120 4.34 -11.08 -2.70
CA LYS A 120 3.46 -11.39 -1.57
C LYS A 120 4.23 -12.12 -0.48
N PRO A 121 4.23 -11.60 0.76
CA PRO A 121 4.92 -12.24 1.87
C PRO A 121 4.29 -13.59 2.23
N ALA A 122 5.07 -14.46 2.85
CA ALA A 122 4.55 -15.67 3.46
C ALA A 122 3.51 -15.35 4.54
N ALA A 123 2.52 -16.23 4.75
CA ALA A 123 1.38 -15.96 5.62
C ALA A 123 1.75 -15.63 7.08
N TRP A 124 2.87 -16.15 7.57
CA TRP A 124 3.37 -15.91 8.93
C TRP A 124 4.04 -14.54 9.14
N THR A 125 4.50 -13.90 8.06
CA THR A 125 5.32 -12.68 8.10
C THR A 125 4.57 -11.49 8.71
N LEU A 126 3.33 -11.25 8.25
CA LEU A 126 2.51 -10.16 8.79
C LEU A 126 2.11 -10.36 10.27
N PRO A 127 1.66 -11.53 10.73
CA PRO A 127 1.43 -11.78 12.14
C PRO A 127 2.66 -11.53 13.01
N VAL A 128 3.84 -12.01 12.59
CA VAL A 128 5.09 -11.78 13.32
C VAL A 128 5.44 -10.30 13.33
N PHE A 129 5.35 -9.62 12.19
CA PHE A 129 5.58 -8.18 12.11
C PHE A 129 4.64 -7.40 13.06
N SER A 130 3.34 -7.73 13.03
CA SER A 130 2.33 -7.06 13.85
C SER A 130 2.56 -7.27 15.34
N ALA A 131 2.82 -8.50 15.76
CA ALA A 131 3.11 -8.84 17.16
C ALA A 131 4.38 -8.12 17.64
N SER A 132 5.43 -8.13 16.82
CA SER A 132 6.70 -7.46 17.11
C SER A 132 6.54 -5.94 17.20
N PHE A 133 5.75 -5.34 16.31
CA PHE A 133 5.46 -3.92 16.32
C PHE A 133 4.69 -3.51 17.59
N VAL A 134 3.66 -4.28 17.97
CA VAL A 134 2.92 -4.09 19.23
C VAL A 134 3.86 -4.27 20.44
N TRP A 135 4.73 -5.27 20.43
CA TRP A 135 5.71 -5.49 21.47
C TRP A 135 6.65 -4.30 21.69
N ILE A 136 7.20 -3.73 20.62
CA ILE A 136 8.05 -2.53 20.69
C ILE A 136 7.32 -1.35 21.35
N ILE A 137 6.02 -1.21 21.09
CA ILE A 137 5.21 -0.12 21.62
C ILE A 137 4.90 -0.31 23.10
N LEU A 138 4.47 -1.52 23.48
CA LEU A 138 4.00 -1.82 24.84
C LEU A 138 5.16 -2.00 25.81
N TRP A 139 6.27 -2.60 25.38
CA TRP A 139 7.38 -2.92 26.26
C TRP A 139 8.26 -1.72 26.55
N ARG A 140 8.78 -1.64 27.78
CA ARG A 140 9.72 -0.60 28.24
C ARG A 140 11.07 -1.23 28.59
N GLY A 141 12.18 -0.52 28.28
CA GLY A 141 13.53 -1.00 28.58
C GLY A 141 14.09 -1.98 27.56
N TRP A 142 15.00 -2.83 28.00
CA TRP A 142 15.79 -3.74 27.16
C TRP A 142 14.98 -4.78 26.39
N GLY A 143 13.80 -5.16 26.91
CA GLY A 143 12.91 -6.10 26.25
C GLY A 143 12.38 -5.64 24.88
N LYS A 144 12.53 -4.37 24.50
CA LYS A 144 12.25 -3.89 23.14
C LYS A 144 13.09 -4.56 22.07
N GLY A 145 14.29 -5.02 22.46
CA GLY A 145 15.19 -5.73 21.54
C GLY A 145 14.53 -6.95 20.89
N LEU A 146 13.70 -7.69 21.64
CA LEU A 146 12.96 -8.84 21.10
C LEU A 146 11.99 -8.42 19.99
N GLY A 147 11.30 -7.30 20.15
CA GLY A 147 10.41 -6.78 19.11
C GLY A 147 11.19 -6.34 17.87
N ILE A 148 12.36 -5.72 18.03
CA ILE A 148 13.22 -5.34 16.90
C ILE A 148 13.67 -6.59 16.14
N VAL A 149 14.14 -7.62 16.87
CA VAL A 149 14.52 -8.90 16.29
C VAL A 149 13.34 -9.50 15.49
N GLY A 150 12.13 -9.50 16.06
CA GLY A 150 10.96 -10.02 15.38
C GLY A 150 10.61 -9.24 14.10
N VAL A 151 10.76 -7.91 14.10
CA VAL A 151 10.60 -7.10 12.88
C VAL A 151 11.63 -7.50 11.82
N VAL A 152 12.91 -7.65 12.21
CA VAL A 152 13.97 -8.07 11.29
C VAL A 152 13.69 -9.45 10.71
N VAL A 153 13.29 -10.42 11.54
CA VAL A 153 12.91 -11.78 11.11
C VAL A 153 11.74 -11.73 10.12
N ALA A 154 10.73 -10.89 10.38
CA ALA A 154 9.60 -10.73 9.47
C ALA A 154 10.04 -10.18 8.10
N PHE A 155 10.92 -9.18 8.06
CA PHE A 155 11.45 -8.64 6.81
C PHE A 155 12.35 -9.63 6.07
N MET A 156 13.20 -10.38 6.79
CA MET A 156 14.01 -11.45 6.20
C MET A 156 13.12 -12.54 5.59
N GLY A 157 12.07 -12.95 6.31
CA GLY A 157 11.11 -13.91 5.82
C GLY A 157 10.33 -13.38 4.61
N TRP A 158 10.06 -12.07 4.54
CA TRP A 158 9.46 -11.46 3.36
C TRP A 158 10.39 -11.53 2.15
N HIS A 159 11.65 -11.14 2.34
CA HIS A 159 12.65 -11.17 1.27
C HIS A 159 12.88 -12.60 0.74
N GLY A 160 12.84 -13.60 1.62
CA GLY A 160 12.95 -15.02 1.28
C GLY A 160 11.64 -15.67 0.83
N SER A 161 10.57 -14.90 0.59
CA SER A 161 9.28 -15.48 0.16
C SER A 161 9.38 -16.07 -1.23
N VAL A 162 9.13 -17.37 -1.35
CA VAL A 162 9.11 -18.10 -2.61
C VAL A 162 7.67 -18.26 -3.08
N ARG A 163 7.44 -18.08 -4.37
CA ARG A 163 6.14 -18.30 -4.99
C ARG A 163 6.02 -19.74 -5.51
N PRO A 164 4.79 -20.30 -5.52
CA PRO A 164 4.57 -21.64 -6.07
C PRO A 164 5.05 -21.75 -7.52
N ASP A 165 5.70 -22.87 -7.83
CA ASP A 165 6.22 -23.14 -9.18
C ASP A 165 5.11 -23.33 -10.21
N ILE A 166 3.98 -23.88 -9.79
CA ILE A 166 2.84 -24.10 -10.68
C ILE A 166 1.59 -23.48 -10.06
N LEU A 167 0.92 -22.64 -10.81
CA LEU A 167 -0.38 -22.09 -10.46
C LEU A 167 -1.41 -22.56 -11.50
N ILE A 168 -2.50 -23.12 -11.00
CA ILE A 168 -3.62 -23.55 -11.83
C ILE A 168 -4.86 -22.77 -11.38
N ALA A 169 -5.56 -22.15 -12.33
CA ALA A 169 -6.80 -21.47 -12.05
C ALA A 169 -7.89 -22.47 -11.60
N LYS A 170 -8.81 -22.04 -10.72
CA LYS A 170 -9.85 -22.92 -10.16
C LYS A 170 -10.70 -23.60 -11.21
N ASP A 171 -10.91 -22.96 -12.34
CA ASP A 171 -11.65 -23.44 -13.51
C ASP A 171 -10.80 -24.31 -14.47
N GLY A 172 -9.51 -24.52 -14.14
CA GLY A 172 -8.57 -25.25 -14.98
C GLY A 172 -8.21 -24.54 -16.29
N VAL A 173 -8.73 -23.35 -16.54
CA VAL A 173 -8.59 -22.65 -17.84
C VAL A 173 -7.19 -22.12 -18.06
N LEU A 174 -6.49 -21.74 -17.00
CA LEU A 174 -5.18 -21.10 -17.06
C LEU A 174 -4.17 -21.79 -16.16
N VAL A 175 -2.96 -22.00 -16.69
CA VAL A 175 -1.79 -22.48 -15.95
C VAL A 175 -0.70 -21.42 -16.04
N GLY A 176 -0.01 -21.19 -14.93
CA GLY A 176 1.09 -20.23 -14.83
C GLY A 176 2.34 -20.89 -14.27
N LEU A 177 3.48 -20.71 -14.94
CA LEU A 177 4.80 -21.20 -14.51
C LEU A 177 5.73 -20.01 -14.26
N PRO A 178 6.60 -20.04 -13.23
CA PRO A 178 7.54 -18.97 -12.97
C PRO A 178 8.58 -18.89 -14.08
N TRP A 179 8.97 -17.66 -14.39
CA TRP A 179 10.05 -17.31 -15.31
C TRP A 179 10.83 -16.13 -14.72
N PRO A 180 12.12 -15.93 -15.07
CA PRO A 180 12.91 -14.83 -14.53
C PRO A 180 12.29 -13.43 -14.73
N GLU A 181 11.57 -13.24 -15.84
CA GLU A 181 10.93 -11.97 -16.18
C GLU A 181 9.50 -11.83 -15.66
N GLY A 182 8.94 -12.88 -15.04
CA GLY A 182 7.57 -12.91 -14.52
C GLY A 182 6.95 -14.29 -14.61
N ARG A 183 5.65 -14.38 -14.85
CA ARG A 183 4.95 -15.67 -14.95
C ARG A 183 4.48 -15.96 -16.38
N ALA A 184 4.98 -17.06 -16.94
CA ALA A 184 4.53 -17.58 -18.21
C ALA A 184 3.10 -18.12 -18.09
N LEU A 185 2.21 -17.77 -19.02
CA LEU A 185 0.79 -18.14 -19.01
C LEU A 185 0.45 -19.05 -20.19
N SER A 186 -0.27 -20.15 -19.92
CA SER A 186 -0.61 -21.16 -20.92
C SER A 186 -1.55 -20.70 -22.05
N LYS A 187 -2.26 -19.59 -21.86
CA LYS A 187 -3.22 -19.05 -22.84
C LYS A 187 -3.16 -17.52 -22.93
N PRO A 188 -3.34 -16.95 -24.13
CA PRO A 188 -3.38 -15.51 -24.32
C PRO A 188 -4.65 -14.87 -23.77
N ASN A 189 -5.77 -15.61 -23.76
CA ASN A 189 -7.09 -15.17 -23.31
C ASN A 189 -7.70 -16.16 -22.31
N GLY A 190 -8.68 -15.70 -21.50
CA GLY A 190 -9.32 -16.51 -20.43
C GLY A 190 -8.58 -16.37 -19.09
N GLY A 191 -9.26 -16.56 -17.96
CA GLY A 191 -8.68 -16.47 -16.61
C GLY A 191 -8.04 -15.12 -16.26
N THR A 192 -8.56 -14.00 -16.78
CA THR A 192 -8.00 -12.64 -16.62
C THR A 192 -7.84 -12.25 -15.14
N PHE A 193 -8.81 -12.61 -14.33
CA PHE A 193 -8.76 -12.34 -12.88
C PHE A 193 -7.61 -13.09 -12.21
N SER A 194 -7.47 -14.40 -12.50
CA SER A 194 -6.39 -15.23 -11.93
C SER A 194 -5.02 -14.74 -12.39
N ALA A 195 -4.86 -14.42 -13.68
CA ALA A 195 -3.62 -13.89 -14.22
C ALA A 195 -3.21 -12.57 -13.56
N GLY A 196 -4.15 -11.65 -13.37
CA GLY A 196 -3.90 -10.37 -12.69
C GLY A 196 -3.44 -10.56 -11.24
N ILE A 197 -4.13 -11.40 -10.47
CA ILE A 197 -3.75 -11.72 -9.09
C ILE A 197 -2.36 -12.39 -9.02
N TRP A 198 -2.05 -13.31 -9.92
CA TRP A 198 -0.76 -13.98 -9.94
C TRP A 198 0.38 -13.00 -10.22
N ALA A 199 0.23 -12.15 -11.24
CA ALA A 199 1.20 -11.13 -11.60
C ALA A 199 1.45 -10.14 -10.44
N GLN A 200 0.40 -9.69 -9.76
CA GLN A 200 0.52 -8.86 -8.57
C GLN A 200 1.24 -9.58 -7.43
N ASN A 201 0.84 -10.82 -7.12
CA ASN A 201 1.45 -11.60 -6.05
C ASN A 201 2.91 -11.95 -6.31
N ASP A 202 3.32 -12.10 -7.57
CA ASP A 202 4.70 -12.34 -7.96
C ASP A 202 5.55 -11.05 -7.94
N GLY A 203 4.91 -9.88 -7.81
CA GLY A 203 5.59 -8.58 -7.82
C GLY A 203 6.14 -8.17 -9.19
N LEU A 204 5.77 -8.87 -10.25
CA LEU A 204 6.23 -8.69 -11.62
C LEU A 204 5.03 -8.59 -12.58
N PRO A 205 4.25 -7.50 -12.52
CA PRO A 205 3.15 -7.30 -13.45
C PRO A 205 3.70 -7.11 -14.87
N MET A 206 3.18 -7.91 -15.79
CA MET A 206 3.54 -7.81 -17.21
C MET A 206 2.30 -7.89 -18.10
N PRO A 207 2.36 -7.32 -19.31
CA PRO A 207 1.32 -7.50 -20.31
C PRO A 207 1.10 -8.97 -20.61
N ARG A 208 -0.16 -9.33 -20.80
CA ARG A 208 -0.56 -10.73 -20.99
C ARG A 208 0.04 -11.37 -22.24
N GLU A 209 0.21 -10.59 -23.29
CA GLU A 209 0.85 -11.03 -24.53
C GLU A 209 2.29 -11.50 -24.29
N LYS A 210 3.06 -10.73 -23.50
CA LYS A 210 4.41 -11.12 -23.09
C LYS A 210 4.41 -12.39 -22.23
N ALA A 211 3.50 -12.49 -21.27
CA ALA A 211 3.37 -13.66 -20.42
C ALA A 211 3.04 -14.94 -21.22
N TYR A 212 2.27 -14.82 -22.31
CA TYR A 212 1.98 -15.93 -23.21
C TYR A 212 3.17 -16.25 -24.14
N ALA A 213 3.89 -15.25 -24.61
CA ALA A 213 5.11 -15.45 -25.40
C ALA A 213 6.15 -16.27 -24.61
N LEU A 214 6.37 -15.96 -23.32
CA LEU A 214 7.25 -16.75 -22.44
C LEU A 214 6.83 -18.22 -22.32
N TRP A 215 5.54 -18.50 -22.41
CA TRP A 215 5.06 -19.89 -22.41
C TRP A 215 5.39 -20.61 -23.71
N GLN A 216 5.31 -19.94 -24.84
CA GLN A 216 5.65 -20.51 -26.14
C GLN A 216 7.15 -20.78 -26.25
N ASP A 217 8.01 -19.88 -25.82
CA ASP A 217 9.45 -20.07 -25.80
C ASP A 217 9.86 -21.32 -25.01
N ARG A 218 9.25 -21.51 -23.83
CA ARG A 218 9.47 -22.70 -23.01
C ARG A 218 9.04 -24.00 -23.69
N LYS A 219 7.96 -23.97 -24.46
CA LYS A 219 7.51 -25.13 -25.23
C LYS A 219 8.54 -25.56 -26.26
N ILE A 220 9.17 -24.57 -26.90
CA ILE A 220 10.20 -24.80 -27.90
C ILE A 220 11.41 -25.49 -27.26
N ASP A 221 11.88 -25.00 -26.11
CA ASP A 221 13.02 -25.56 -25.38
C ASP A 221 12.80 -27.01 -24.92
N LEU A 222 11.56 -27.36 -24.51
CA LEU A 222 11.21 -28.72 -24.09
C LEU A 222 11.16 -29.73 -25.24
N TYR A 223 11.01 -29.29 -26.49
CA TYR A 223 11.00 -30.16 -27.68
C TYR A 223 12.38 -30.31 -28.30
N HIS A 224 13.38 -29.55 -27.87
CA HIS A 224 14.76 -29.59 -28.37
C HIS A 224 15.73 -30.35 -27.44
N HIS A 225 15.24 -30.90 -26.33
CA HIS A 225 15.93 -31.82 -25.43
C HIS A 225 15.23 -33.19 -25.40
#